data_1f85162b46d2ce7339c4116611a98c13
#
_entry.id   1f85162b46d2ce7339c4116611a98c13
#
_cell.length_a   1.000
_cell.length_b   1.000
_cell.length_c   1.000
_cell.angle_alpha   90.00
_cell.angle_beta   90.00
_cell.angle_gamma   90.00
#
_symmetry.space_group_name_H-M   'P 1'
#
loop_
_entity.id
_entity.type
_entity.pdbx_description
1 polymer ?
#
loop_
_entity_poly.entity_id
_entity_poly.type
_entity_poly.pdbx_seq_one_letter_code
_entity_poly.pdbx_strand_id
1 'polypeptide(L)'
;MRIRHTVVFTFYDSTTQEQIDEVISRLNDMGSFLQDQLGVTDWVVAKHIPETFKEKRGQLLQDGIFPNLQALEQHGNSEPHRRVVELTSKVCDWMAVDTVVG
;
A
#
# COMPACT_ATOMS: atom_id res chain seq x y z
N MET A 1 2.20 -19.42 8.34
CA MET A 1 3.25 -18.66 7.62
C MET A 1 2.81 -17.22 7.57
N ARG A 2 3.56 -16.33 8.22
CA ARG A 2 3.28 -14.90 8.15
C ARG A 2 3.96 -14.31 6.91
N ILE A 3 3.33 -13.32 6.31
CA ILE A 3 3.76 -12.74 5.05
C ILE A 3 3.88 -11.23 5.19
N ARG A 4 5.05 -10.70 4.85
CA ARG A 4 5.24 -9.27 4.68
C ARG A 4 4.83 -8.90 3.25
N HIS A 5 3.82 -8.04 3.15
CA HIS A 5 3.32 -7.52 1.89
C HIS A 5 3.80 -6.06 1.75
N THR A 6 4.68 -5.82 0.81
CA THR A 6 5.28 -4.51 0.57
C THR A 6 4.87 -3.99 -0.80
N VAL A 7 4.33 -2.79 -0.85
CA VAL A 7 3.96 -2.13 -2.11
C VAL A 7 4.67 -0.79 -2.21
N VAL A 8 5.25 -0.53 -3.37
CA VAL A 8 5.92 0.74 -3.67
C VAL A 8 5.16 1.41 -4.81
N PHE A 9 4.73 2.64 -4.59
CA PHE A 9 3.99 3.43 -5.57
C PHE A 9 4.87 4.51 -6.17
N THR A 10 4.77 4.67 -7.50
CA THR A 10 5.45 5.74 -8.24
C THR A 10 4.37 6.56 -8.95
N PHE A 11 4.18 7.79 -8.52
CA PHE A 11 3.13 8.66 -9.07
C PHE A 11 3.51 9.17 -10.47
N TYR A 12 2.51 9.32 -11.33
CA TYR A 12 2.71 9.97 -12.63
C TYR A 12 2.99 11.46 -12.43
N ASP A 13 3.71 12.06 -13.37
CA ASP A 13 4.03 13.50 -13.30
C ASP A 13 2.78 14.37 -13.27
N SER A 14 1.70 13.92 -13.87
CA SER A 14 0.40 14.62 -13.90
C SER A 14 -0.39 14.49 -12.60
N THR A 15 0.05 13.66 -11.67
CA THR A 15 -0.68 13.42 -10.40
C THR A 15 -0.59 14.65 -9.51
N THR A 16 -1.73 15.12 -9.04
CA THR A 16 -1.80 16.29 -8.15
C THR A 16 -1.53 15.91 -6.70
N GLN A 17 -1.17 16.90 -5.89
CA GLN A 17 -1.00 16.68 -4.45
C GLN A 17 -2.29 16.19 -3.79
N GLU A 18 -3.45 16.71 -4.22
CA GLU A 18 -4.75 16.24 -3.71
C GLU A 18 -4.97 14.77 -3.99
N GLN A 19 -4.58 14.29 -5.19
CA GLN A 19 -4.69 12.87 -5.53
C GLN A 19 -3.75 12.02 -4.68
N ILE A 20 -2.53 12.48 -4.44
CA ILE A 20 -1.58 11.78 -3.56
C ILE A 20 -2.14 11.68 -2.14
N ASP A 21 -2.70 12.76 -1.62
CA ASP A 21 -3.31 12.78 -0.29
C ASP A 21 -4.51 11.83 -0.21
N GLU A 22 -5.30 11.73 -1.28
CA GLU A 22 -6.42 10.80 -1.34
C GLU A 22 -5.94 9.34 -1.37
N VAL A 23 -4.86 9.04 -2.09
CA VAL A 23 -4.25 7.70 -2.08
C VAL A 23 -3.85 7.33 -0.66
N ILE A 24 -3.16 8.22 0.05
CA ILE A 24 -2.72 7.99 1.43
C ILE A 24 -3.93 7.75 2.33
N SER A 25 -4.98 8.55 2.20
CA SER A 25 -6.21 8.40 2.98
C SER A 25 -6.86 7.03 2.76
N ARG A 26 -7.00 6.60 1.50
CA ARG A 26 -7.57 5.29 1.19
C ARG A 26 -6.70 4.13 1.67
N LEU A 27 -5.37 4.27 1.61
CA LEU A 27 -4.45 3.28 2.15
C LEU A 27 -4.59 3.17 3.67
N ASN A 28 -4.76 4.27 4.37
CA ASN A 28 -4.97 4.26 5.82
C ASN A 28 -6.32 3.66 6.20
N ASP A 29 -7.38 3.95 5.47
CA ASP A 29 -8.69 3.31 5.66
C ASP A 29 -8.60 1.80 5.43
N MET A 30 -7.91 1.39 4.38
CA MET A 30 -7.65 -0.02 4.09
C MET A 30 -6.85 -0.66 5.23
N GLY A 31 -5.85 0.03 5.75
CA GLY A 31 -5.04 -0.46 6.87
C GLY A 31 -5.87 -0.70 8.12
N SER A 32 -6.82 0.18 8.42
CA SER A 32 -7.73 -0.01 9.56
C SER A 32 -8.57 -1.27 9.39
N PHE A 33 -9.13 -1.48 8.21
CA PHE A 33 -9.86 -2.71 7.87
C PHE A 33 -8.98 -3.95 8.03
N LEU A 34 -7.77 -3.91 7.50
CA LEU A 34 -6.86 -5.06 7.52
C LEU A 34 -6.46 -5.44 8.95
N GLN A 35 -6.19 -4.45 9.79
CA GLN A 35 -5.83 -4.67 11.18
C GLN A 35 -7.02 -5.23 11.98
N ASP A 36 -8.22 -4.68 11.77
CA ASP A 36 -9.40 -5.07 12.52
C ASP A 36 -10.00 -6.40 12.06
N GLN A 37 -9.98 -6.68 10.76
CA GLN A 37 -10.70 -7.81 10.17
C GLN A 37 -9.80 -8.97 9.76
N LEU A 38 -8.55 -8.72 9.38
CA LEU A 38 -7.68 -9.74 8.84
C LEU A 38 -6.42 -10.00 9.67
N GLY A 39 -6.28 -9.36 10.83
CA GLY A 39 -5.18 -9.59 11.75
C GLY A 39 -3.83 -9.10 11.25
N VAL A 40 -3.82 -8.12 10.35
CA VAL A 40 -2.59 -7.51 9.85
C VAL A 40 -1.92 -6.69 10.96
N THR A 41 -0.59 -6.79 11.05
CA THR A 41 0.23 -6.06 12.02
C THR A 41 1.27 -5.22 11.29
N ASP A 42 1.88 -4.28 12.02
CA ASP A 42 3.00 -3.45 11.53
C ASP A 42 2.65 -2.72 10.23
N TRP A 43 1.44 -2.17 10.17
CA TRP A 43 0.97 -1.41 9.02
C TRP A 43 1.70 -0.07 8.93
N VAL A 44 2.27 0.21 7.76
CA VAL A 44 2.99 1.45 7.49
C VAL A 44 2.58 2.00 6.15
N VAL A 45 2.28 3.29 6.11
CA VAL A 45 2.17 4.08 4.88
C VAL A 45 3.10 5.27 5.05
N ALA A 46 4.13 5.37 4.21
CA ALA A 46 5.18 6.37 4.40
C ALA A 46 5.66 6.94 3.06
N LYS A 47 5.93 8.23 3.04
CA LYS A 47 6.49 8.92 1.89
C LYS A 47 8.01 8.76 1.85
N HIS A 48 8.57 8.70 0.63
CA HIS A 48 10.01 8.80 0.45
C HIS A 48 10.53 10.16 0.92
N ILE A 49 11.68 10.16 1.59
CA ILE A 49 12.36 11.40 1.99
C ILE A 49 13.27 11.87 0.84
N PRO A 50 13.07 13.10 0.31
CA PRO A 50 13.81 13.57 -0.86
C PRO A 50 15.30 13.79 -0.59
N GLU A 51 15.71 13.90 0.66
CA GLU A 51 17.09 14.14 1.06
C GLU A 51 18.02 12.95 0.76
N THR A 52 17.48 11.73 0.68
CA THR A 52 18.29 10.54 0.44
C THR A 52 18.36 10.15 -1.03
N PHE A 53 17.39 10.55 -1.84
CA PHE A 53 17.32 10.11 -3.22
C PHE A 53 16.40 11.04 -4.02
N LYS A 54 16.92 11.61 -5.09
CA LYS A 54 16.18 12.64 -5.86
C LYS A 54 15.34 12.09 -6.99
N GLU A 55 15.41 10.79 -7.29
CA GLU A 55 14.57 10.20 -8.32
C GLU A 55 13.11 10.11 -7.84
N LYS A 56 12.19 10.23 -8.79
CA LYS A 56 10.76 10.18 -8.51
C LYS A 56 10.21 8.78 -8.26
N ARG A 57 11.01 7.74 -8.44
CA ARG A 57 10.59 6.36 -8.27
C ARG A 57 10.45 6.01 -6.80
N GLY A 58 9.47 5.17 -6.49
CA GLY A 58 9.26 4.70 -5.12
C GLY A 58 8.88 5.82 -4.17
N GLN A 59 7.94 6.66 -4.54
CA GLN A 59 7.58 7.86 -3.78
C GLN A 59 6.74 7.57 -2.55
N LEU A 60 6.06 6.42 -2.50
CA LEU A 60 5.21 6.03 -1.37
C LEU A 60 5.38 4.54 -1.12
N LEU A 61 5.53 4.19 0.16
CA LEU A 61 5.61 2.81 0.62
C LEU A 61 4.36 2.45 1.40
N GLN A 62 3.83 1.25 1.14
CA GLN A 62 2.85 0.61 1.99
C GLN A 62 3.39 -0.75 2.39
N ASP A 63 3.33 -1.08 3.67
CA ASP A 63 3.86 -2.32 4.21
C ASP A 63 2.96 -2.83 5.33
N GLY A 64 2.89 -4.16 5.46
CA GLY A 64 2.13 -4.79 6.51
C GLY A 64 2.44 -6.28 6.58
N ILE A 65 2.23 -6.88 7.75
CA ILE A 65 2.45 -8.31 7.97
C ILE A 65 1.09 -9.00 8.08
N PHE A 66 0.81 -9.91 7.15
CA PHE A 66 -0.40 -10.73 7.10
C PHE A 66 -0.17 -12.04 7.86
N PRO A 67 -1.18 -12.53 8.61
CA PRO A 67 -1.00 -13.75 9.40
C PRO A 67 -0.82 -15.00 8.55
N ASN A 68 -1.35 -15.03 7.33
CA ASN A 68 -1.28 -16.18 6.43
C ASN A 68 -1.68 -15.80 4.99
N LEU A 69 -1.53 -16.75 4.06
CA LEU A 69 -1.90 -16.55 2.66
C LEU A 69 -3.39 -16.29 2.45
N GLN A 70 -4.23 -16.92 3.25
CA GLN A 70 -5.68 -16.74 3.15
C GLN A 70 -6.07 -15.28 3.44
N ALA A 71 -5.49 -14.68 4.46
CA ALA A 71 -5.73 -13.26 4.78
C ALA A 71 -5.27 -12.33 3.64
N LEU A 72 -4.14 -12.64 3.02
CA LEU A 72 -3.64 -11.87 1.86
C LEU A 72 -4.60 -11.99 0.66
N GLU A 73 -5.13 -13.17 0.40
CA GLU A 73 -6.13 -13.38 -0.64
C GLU A 73 -7.42 -12.61 -0.34
N GLN A 74 -7.90 -12.68 0.89
CA GLN A 74 -9.09 -11.93 1.31
C GLN A 74 -8.87 -10.41 1.16
N HIS A 75 -7.68 -9.92 1.46
CA HIS A 75 -7.30 -8.53 1.22
C HIS A 75 -7.48 -8.16 -0.25
N GLY A 76 -6.94 -8.96 -1.17
CA GLY A 76 -7.02 -8.69 -2.60
C GLY A 76 -8.45 -8.63 -3.14
N ASN A 77 -9.39 -9.31 -2.49
CA ASN A 77 -10.80 -9.36 -2.88
C ASN A 77 -11.70 -8.40 -2.07
N SER A 78 -11.12 -7.59 -1.20
CA SER A 78 -11.88 -6.73 -0.30
C SER A 78 -12.29 -5.41 -0.95
N GLU A 79 -13.36 -4.83 -0.45
CA GLU A 79 -13.84 -3.51 -0.88
C GLU A 79 -12.82 -2.39 -0.64
N PRO A 80 -12.15 -2.30 0.51
CA PRO A 80 -11.11 -1.29 0.71
C PRO A 80 -9.96 -1.38 -0.31
N HIS A 81 -9.54 -2.60 -0.66
CA HIS A 81 -8.53 -2.81 -1.70
C HIS A 81 -9.02 -2.33 -3.07
N ARG A 82 -10.25 -2.66 -3.43
CA ARG A 82 -10.86 -2.19 -4.67
C ARG A 82 -10.86 -0.67 -4.76
N ARG A 83 -11.19 0.01 -3.67
CA ARG A 83 -11.20 1.48 -3.61
C ARG A 83 -9.81 2.08 -3.81
N VAL A 84 -8.78 1.44 -3.26
CA VAL A 84 -7.40 1.85 -3.49
C VAL A 84 -7.02 1.69 -4.96
N VAL A 85 -7.25 0.51 -5.54
CA VAL A 85 -6.91 0.21 -6.94
C VAL A 85 -7.63 1.13 -7.91
N GLU A 86 -8.88 1.44 -7.64
CA GLU A 86 -9.69 2.34 -8.47
C GLU A 86 -9.02 3.71 -8.65
N LEU A 87 -8.39 4.22 -7.59
CA LEU A 87 -7.66 5.48 -7.67
C LEU A 87 -6.22 5.30 -8.17
N THR A 88 -5.47 4.35 -7.61
CA THR A 88 -4.06 4.17 -7.95
C THR A 88 -3.84 3.81 -9.41
N SER A 89 -4.77 3.07 -10.03
CA SER A 89 -4.70 2.74 -11.45
C SER A 89 -4.70 3.97 -12.36
N LYS A 90 -5.17 5.11 -11.87
CA LYS A 90 -5.26 6.37 -12.62
C LYS A 90 -4.06 7.29 -12.39
N VAL A 91 -3.39 7.18 -11.25
CA VAL A 91 -2.45 8.21 -10.80
C VAL A 91 -1.02 7.70 -10.55
N CYS A 92 -0.81 6.39 -10.56
CA CYS A 92 0.52 5.82 -10.30
C CYS A 92 0.69 4.43 -10.88
N ASP A 93 1.96 4.03 -10.97
CA ASP A 93 2.35 2.63 -11.10
C ASP A 93 2.67 2.09 -9.72
N TRP A 94 2.61 0.76 -9.55
CA TRP A 94 3.03 0.14 -8.29
C TRP A 94 3.70 -1.20 -8.54
N MET A 95 4.49 -1.60 -7.56
CA MET A 95 5.13 -2.91 -7.53
C MET A 95 4.89 -3.49 -6.14
N ALA A 96 4.49 -4.75 -6.09
CA ALA A 96 4.27 -5.48 -4.85
C ALA A 96 5.25 -6.64 -4.72
N VAL A 97 5.75 -6.85 -3.50
CA VAL A 97 6.63 -7.96 -3.16
C VAL A 97 6.10 -8.59 -1.88
N ASP A 98 5.93 -9.91 -1.91
CA ASP A 98 5.50 -10.68 -0.76
C ASP A 98 6.64 -11.58 -0.30
N THR A 99 6.97 -11.50 0.99
CA THR A 99 8.07 -12.29 1.58
C THR A 99 7.59 -13.00 2.84
N VAL A 100 8.23 -14.11 3.14
CA VAL A 100 7.93 -14.87 4.37
C VAL A 100 8.63 -14.19 5.55
N VAL A 101 7.88 -13.98 6.63
CA VAL A 101 8.43 -13.49 7.91
C VAL A 101 8.77 -14.71 8.76
N GLY A 102 10.05 -14.91 8.91
CA GLY A 102 10.57 -16.10 9.60
C GLY A 102 10.85 -15.90 11.06
#